data_2206c9f2b18567b5227c7f0f81db2a8b
#
_entry.id   2206c9f2b18567b5227c7f0f81db2a8b
#
_cell.length_a   1.000
_cell.length_b   1.000
_cell.length_c   1.000
_cell.angle_alpha   90.00
_cell.angle_beta   90.00
_cell.angle_gamma   90.00
#
_symmetry.space_group_name_H-M   'P 1'
#
loop_
_entity.id
_entity.type
_entity.pdbx_description
1 polymer ?
#
loop_
_entity_poly.entity_id
_entity_poly.type
_entity_poly.pdbx_seq_one_letter_code
_entity_poly.pdbx_strand_id
1 'polypeptide(L)'
;MRVSRNKMAPVKSFYLTTPIYYVNDAPHIGHAYTTVAGDVLTRWHRQRGESVWFLTGTDEHGQKVMRTAEQNNVAPQAWVDRLVSDAWKPNWSALNIANDDFIRTTEPRHTERVQKFLQSLKDSGHIYAGKYEGPYCVGCEEFKLPGDLIDADGEKLCPIHSKPIELVNENNWFFKLSAFTQALLDHYKKNPEACQPESARNLSLIHI
;
A
#
# COMPACT_ATOMS: atom_id res chain seq x y z
N MET A 1 41.88 -33.13 21.20
CA MET A 1 41.61 -31.74 20.86
C MET A 1 40.13 -31.56 20.51
N ARG A 2 39.37 -30.90 21.36
CA ARG A 2 37.97 -30.53 21.04
C ARG A 2 37.99 -29.27 20.17
N VAL A 3 37.62 -29.42 18.91
CA VAL A 3 37.39 -28.25 18.03
C VAL A 3 36.14 -27.52 18.55
N SER A 4 36.38 -26.37 19.15
CA SER A 4 35.31 -25.47 19.56
C SER A 4 34.54 -25.04 18.28
N ARG A 5 33.29 -25.50 18.12
CA ARG A 5 32.39 -24.93 17.10
C ARG A 5 32.09 -23.49 17.50
N ASN A 6 32.78 -22.55 16.90
CA ASN A 6 32.38 -21.13 16.98
C ASN A 6 30.93 -21.07 16.55
N LYS A 7 30.01 -20.77 17.47
CA LYS A 7 28.64 -20.35 17.11
C LYS A 7 28.78 -19.06 16.34
N MET A 8 28.56 -19.10 15.04
CA MET A 8 28.44 -17.89 14.24
C MET A 8 27.35 -17.02 14.87
N ALA A 9 27.64 -15.73 15.05
CA ALA A 9 26.62 -14.76 15.49
C ALA A 9 25.42 -14.82 14.54
N PRO A 10 24.18 -14.65 15.02
CA PRO A 10 23.03 -14.63 14.16
C PRO A 10 23.19 -13.54 13.10
N VAL A 11 23.00 -13.90 11.84
CA VAL A 11 23.02 -12.93 10.73
C VAL A 11 21.88 -11.94 10.94
N LYS A 12 22.19 -10.65 10.98
CA LYS A 12 21.20 -9.60 11.09
C LYS A 12 20.32 -9.60 9.85
N SER A 13 19.00 -9.52 10.02
CA SER A 13 18.05 -9.46 8.91
C SER A 13 17.54 -8.03 8.69
N PHE A 14 17.30 -7.69 7.42
CA PHE A 14 16.72 -6.43 7.01
C PHE A 14 15.62 -6.70 5.97
N TYR A 15 14.42 -6.16 6.24
CA TYR A 15 13.28 -6.28 5.34
C TYR A 15 12.88 -4.88 4.86
N LEU A 16 12.72 -4.72 3.54
CA LEU A 16 12.37 -3.46 2.92
C LEU A 16 11.23 -3.66 1.92
N THR A 17 10.28 -2.74 1.94
CA THR A 17 9.22 -2.65 0.93
C THR A 17 9.19 -1.25 0.32
N THR A 18 8.79 -1.18 -0.95
CA THR A 18 8.25 0.06 -1.51
C THR A 18 6.73 0.11 -1.32
N PRO A 19 6.06 1.25 -1.55
CA PRO A 19 4.64 1.22 -1.88
C PRO A 19 4.38 0.26 -3.04
N ILE A 20 3.23 -0.39 -3.05
CA ILE A 20 2.74 -1.06 -4.26
C ILE A 20 2.06 0.00 -5.13
N TYR A 21 2.33 -0.04 -6.44
CA TYR A 21 1.97 1.06 -7.34
C TYR A 21 0.70 0.76 -8.12
N TYR A 22 -0.18 1.74 -8.28
CA TYR A 22 -1.37 1.62 -9.13
C TYR A 22 -1.00 1.42 -10.59
N VAL A 23 -1.63 0.42 -11.22
CA VAL A 23 -1.40 0.03 -12.62
C VAL A 23 -2.46 0.65 -13.52
N ASN A 24 -2.72 1.94 -13.37
CA ASN A 24 -3.58 2.69 -14.27
C ASN A 24 -2.82 3.20 -15.51
N ASP A 25 -1.48 3.31 -15.44
CA ASP A 25 -0.59 3.72 -16.52
C ASP A 25 0.81 3.14 -16.35
N ALA A 26 1.70 3.42 -17.30
CA ALA A 26 3.12 3.09 -17.21
C ALA A 26 3.81 3.81 -16.02
N PRO A 27 4.90 3.24 -15.48
CA PRO A 27 5.64 3.89 -14.39
C PRO A 27 6.27 5.21 -14.83
N HIS A 28 6.27 6.19 -13.92
CA HIS A 28 6.92 7.49 -14.11
C HIS A 28 8.12 7.67 -13.17
N ILE A 29 8.83 8.80 -13.28
CA ILE A 29 10.04 9.10 -12.52
C ILE A 29 9.84 9.02 -11.00
N GLY A 30 8.66 9.34 -10.47
CA GLY A 30 8.36 9.23 -9.04
C GLY A 30 8.41 7.78 -8.54
N HIS A 31 7.87 6.84 -9.31
CA HIS A 31 7.97 5.41 -9.00
C HIS A 31 9.42 4.93 -9.04
N ALA A 32 10.17 5.34 -10.07
CA ALA A 32 11.59 5.02 -10.21
C ALA A 32 12.40 5.56 -9.02
N TYR A 33 12.16 6.80 -8.60
CA TYR A 33 12.84 7.43 -7.46
C TYR A 33 12.70 6.59 -6.18
N THR A 34 11.47 6.21 -5.82
CA THR A 34 11.21 5.43 -4.61
C THR A 34 11.84 4.03 -4.69
N THR A 35 11.74 3.37 -5.87
CA THR A 35 12.25 2.01 -6.05
C THR A 35 13.77 1.98 -6.05
N VAL A 36 14.43 2.96 -6.70
CA VAL A 36 15.90 3.11 -6.68
C VAL A 36 16.41 3.39 -5.26
N ALA A 37 15.71 4.23 -4.48
CA ALA A 37 16.08 4.47 -3.08
C ALA A 37 16.03 3.16 -2.26
N GLY A 38 15.00 2.34 -2.46
CA GLY A 38 14.90 1.01 -1.85
C GLY A 38 16.03 0.07 -2.29
N ASP A 39 16.37 0.08 -3.57
CA ASP A 39 17.46 -0.74 -4.12
C ASP A 39 18.82 -0.35 -3.54
N VAL A 40 19.11 0.94 -3.41
CA VAL A 40 20.34 1.44 -2.79
C VAL A 40 20.48 0.95 -1.35
N LEU A 41 19.42 1.06 -0.55
CA LEU A 41 19.40 0.56 0.84
C LEU A 41 19.60 -0.96 0.89
N THR A 42 18.92 -1.69 0.01
CA THR A 42 19.03 -3.14 -0.11
C THR A 42 20.48 -3.57 -0.40
N ARG A 43 21.12 -2.94 -1.39
CA ARG A 43 22.52 -3.22 -1.75
C ARG A 43 23.48 -2.87 -0.63
N TRP A 44 23.27 -1.76 0.06
CA TRP A 44 24.08 -1.34 1.19
C TRP A 44 24.02 -2.36 2.35
N HIS A 45 22.83 -2.83 2.72
CA HIS A 45 22.65 -3.85 3.75
C HIS A 45 23.27 -5.21 3.34
N ARG A 46 23.12 -5.60 2.06
CA ARG A 46 23.75 -6.83 1.53
C ARG A 46 25.30 -6.76 1.57
N GLN A 47 25.89 -5.62 1.25
CA GLN A 47 27.34 -5.41 1.35
C GLN A 47 27.87 -5.54 2.77
N ARG A 48 27.04 -5.29 3.77
CA ARG A 48 27.36 -5.48 5.20
C ARG A 48 27.21 -6.92 5.66
N GLY A 49 26.86 -7.85 4.77
CA GLY A 49 26.65 -9.26 5.10
C GLY A 49 25.32 -9.56 5.82
N GLU A 50 24.36 -8.64 5.75
CA GLU A 50 23.02 -8.83 6.33
C GLU A 50 22.14 -9.66 5.38
N SER A 51 21.21 -10.44 5.95
CA SER A 51 20.18 -11.15 5.19
C SER A 51 19.08 -10.16 4.82
N VAL A 52 18.92 -9.85 3.53
CA VAL A 52 18.01 -8.81 3.06
C VAL A 52 16.91 -9.41 2.20
N TRP A 53 15.68 -8.93 2.42
CA TRP A 53 14.54 -9.20 1.55
C TRP A 53 13.93 -7.88 1.10
N PHE A 54 13.89 -7.64 -0.21
CA PHE A 54 13.33 -6.45 -0.81
C PHE A 54 12.10 -6.81 -1.65
N LEU A 55 10.93 -6.32 -1.21
CA LEU A 55 9.64 -6.51 -1.87
C LEU A 55 9.19 -5.20 -2.53
N THR A 56 8.80 -5.29 -3.79
CA THR A 56 8.04 -4.25 -4.51
C THR A 56 6.85 -4.89 -5.20
N GLY A 57 6.00 -4.13 -5.86
CA GLY A 57 4.85 -4.71 -6.53
C GLY A 57 3.84 -3.69 -7.07
N THR A 58 2.70 -4.21 -7.46
CA THR A 58 1.60 -3.45 -8.07
C THR A 58 0.28 -3.61 -7.33
N ASP A 59 -0.45 -2.50 -7.22
CA ASP A 59 -1.83 -2.44 -6.76
C ASP A 59 -2.75 -2.41 -7.98
N GLU A 60 -3.49 -3.50 -8.17
CA GLU A 60 -4.18 -3.79 -9.43
C GLU A 60 -5.71 -3.73 -9.32
N HIS A 61 -6.23 -3.34 -8.17
CA HIS A 61 -7.65 -3.16 -7.93
C HIS A 61 -8.06 -1.67 -7.94
N GLY A 62 -9.36 -1.42 -7.85
CA GLY A 62 -9.92 -0.09 -7.71
C GLY A 62 -10.54 0.48 -8.99
N GLN A 63 -11.33 1.53 -8.79
CA GLN A 63 -12.12 2.15 -9.87
C GLN A 63 -11.25 2.81 -10.94
N LYS A 64 -10.07 3.32 -10.59
CA LYS A 64 -9.15 3.93 -11.55
C LYS A 64 -8.68 2.93 -12.60
N VAL A 65 -8.24 1.76 -12.17
CA VAL A 65 -7.79 0.68 -13.06
C VAL A 65 -8.96 0.23 -13.95
N MET A 66 -10.13 0.00 -13.35
CA MET A 66 -11.33 -0.41 -14.08
C MET A 66 -11.71 0.61 -15.17
N ARG A 67 -11.84 1.89 -14.80
CA ARG A 67 -12.21 2.96 -15.76
C ARG A 67 -11.18 3.13 -16.88
N THR A 68 -9.88 3.02 -16.57
CA THR A 68 -8.84 3.11 -17.60
C THR A 68 -8.87 1.90 -18.55
N ALA A 69 -9.11 0.71 -18.04
CA ALA A 69 -9.29 -0.49 -18.87
C ALA A 69 -10.51 -0.36 -19.80
N GLU A 70 -11.65 0.11 -19.29
CA GLU A 70 -12.87 0.37 -20.06
C GLU A 70 -12.62 1.39 -21.17
N GLN A 71 -11.93 2.51 -20.87
CA GLN A 71 -11.58 3.53 -21.89
C GLN A 71 -10.69 2.97 -23.01
N ASN A 72 -9.92 1.94 -22.71
CA ASN A 72 -9.07 1.24 -23.69
C ASN A 72 -9.77 0.01 -24.32
N ASN A 73 -11.04 -0.25 -24.00
CA ASN A 73 -11.81 -1.39 -24.47
C ASN A 73 -11.16 -2.75 -24.15
N VAL A 74 -10.58 -2.88 -22.98
CA VAL A 74 -9.88 -4.09 -22.51
C VAL A 74 -10.43 -4.50 -21.14
N ALA A 75 -10.47 -5.80 -20.87
CA ALA A 75 -10.83 -6.29 -19.52
C ALA A 75 -9.78 -5.82 -18.49
N PRO A 76 -10.19 -5.46 -17.25
CA PRO A 76 -9.27 -4.93 -16.22
C PRO A 76 -8.07 -5.82 -15.97
N GLN A 77 -8.24 -7.15 -15.86
CA GLN A 77 -7.13 -8.07 -15.66
C GLN A 77 -6.15 -8.06 -16.84
N ALA A 78 -6.65 -8.07 -18.07
CA ALA A 78 -5.80 -8.03 -19.26
C ALA A 78 -5.05 -6.70 -19.39
N TRP A 79 -5.66 -5.59 -18.93
CA TRP A 79 -5.02 -4.28 -18.86
C TRP A 79 -3.81 -4.30 -17.92
N VAL A 80 -3.99 -4.74 -16.67
CA VAL A 80 -2.90 -4.77 -15.69
C VAL A 80 -1.83 -5.79 -16.05
N ASP A 81 -2.20 -6.96 -16.60
CA ASP A 81 -1.24 -7.97 -17.07
C ASP A 81 -0.30 -7.39 -18.12
N ARG A 82 -0.87 -6.68 -19.11
CA ARG A 82 -0.10 -6.03 -20.17
C ARG A 82 0.83 -4.96 -19.61
N LEU A 83 0.33 -4.06 -18.75
CA LEU A 83 1.16 -3.00 -18.18
C LEU A 83 2.30 -3.56 -17.32
N VAL A 84 2.02 -4.59 -16.53
CA VAL A 84 3.07 -5.23 -15.70
C VAL A 84 4.13 -5.89 -16.56
N SER A 85 3.73 -6.62 -17.64
CA SER A 85 4.67 -7.30 -18.52
C SER A 85 5.49 -6.34 -19.40
N ASP A 86 4.83 -5.30 -19.95
CA ASP A 86 5.40 -4.49 -21.02
C ASP A 86 6.04 -3.18 -20.53
N ALA A 87 5.65 -2.72 -19.32
CA ALA A 87 6.18 -1.48 -18.78
C ALA A 87 6.82 -1.65 -17.39
N TRP A 88 6.09 -2.15 -16.39
CA TRP A 88 6.58 -2.15 -15.00
C TRP A 88 7.83 -3.01 -14.81
N LYS A 89 7.78 -4.29 -15.11
CA LYS A 89 8.91 -5.20 -14.96
C LYS A 89 10.11 -4.83 -15.86
N PRO A 90 9.91 -4.48 -17.16
CA PRO A 90 11.01 -4.03 -17.99
C PRO A 90 11.71 -2.77 -17.47
N ASN A 91 10.97 -1.79 -16.92
CA ASN A 91 11.58 -0.60 -16.35
C ASN A 91 12.43 -0.93 -15.10
N TRP A 92 11.97 -1.80 -14.21
CA TRP A 92 12.77 -2.24 -13.07
C TRP A 92 14.02 -2.99 -13.51
N SER A 93 13.92 -3.81 -14.54
CA SER A 93 15.06 -4.48 -15.15
C SER A 93 16.07 -3.49 -15.75
N ALA A 94 15.60 -2.49 -16.51
CA ALA A 94 16.43 -1.45 -17.10
C ALA A 94 17.16 -0.60 -16.05
N LEU A 95 16.52 -0.35 -14.90
CA LEU A 95 17.11 0.34 -13.76
C LEU A 95 17.96 -0.58 -12.87
N ASN A 96 18.11 -1.86 -13.25
CA ASN A 96 18.86 -2.86 -12.50
C ASN A 96 18.42 -2.99 -11.03
N ILE A 97 17.11 -2.92 -10.77
CA ILE A 97 16.52 -3.08 -9.43
C ILE A 97 16.70 -4.54 -8.98
N ALA A 98 17.28 -4.73 -7.80
CA ALA A 98 17.61 -6.03 -7.23
C ALA A 98 16.58 -6.47 -6.16
N ASN A 99 15.30 -6.33 -6.48
CA ASN A 99 14.22 -6.83 -5.63
C ASN A 99 14.21 -8.37 -5.60
N ASP A 100 13.92 -8.94 -4.44
CA ASP A 100 13.79 -10.38 -4.25
C ASP A 100 12.43 -10.91 -4.70
N ASP A 101 11.39 -10.07 -4.58
CA ASP A 101 10.04 -10.44 -4.95
C ASP A 101 9.28 -9.24 -5.55
N PHE A 102 8.33 -9.57 -6.42
CA PHE A 102 7.40 -8.63 -7.03
C PHE A 102 5.99 -9.15 -6.81
N ILE A 103 5.24 -8.52 -5.88
CA ILE A 103 3.87 -8.92 -5.54
C ILE A 103 2.85 -8.19 -6.42
N ARG A 104 1.85 -8.93 -6.88
CA ARG A 104 0.66 -8.36 -7.53
C ARG A 104 -0.55 -8.62 -6.64
N THR A 105 -1.39 -7.63 -6.42
CA THR A 105 -2.57 -7.80 -5.55
C THR A 105 -3.61 -8.75 -6.14
N THR A 106 -3.54 -9.03 -7.46
CA THR A 106 -4.37 -10.03 -8.15
C THR A 106 -3.82 -11.46 -8.10
N GLU A 107 -2.59 -11.67 -7.59
CA GLU A 107 -2.04 -13.02 -7.47
C GLU A 107 -2.77 -13.85 -6.39
N PRO A 108 -3.01 -15.16 -6.64
CA PRO A 108 -3.65 -16.04 -5.66
C PRO A 108 -2.97 -16.03 -4.30
N ARG A 109 -1.64 -16.01 -4.24
CA ARG A 109 -0.87 -15.97 -2.99
C ARG A 109 -1.16 -14.73 -2.14
N HIS A 110 -1.44 -13.57 -2.79
CA HIS A 110 -1.85 -12.34 -2.10
C HIS A 110 -3.29 -12.47 -1.61
N THR A 111 -4.21 -12.82 -2.50
CA THR A 111 -5.64 -12.96 -2.20
C THR A 111 -5.89 -13.91 -1.05
N GLU A 112 -5.27 -15.08 -1.06
CA GLU A 112 -5.39 -16.08 0.02
C GLU A 112 -4.90 -15.55 1.37
N ARG A 113 -3.81 -14.79 1.38
CA ARG A 113 -3.26 -14.19 2.62
C ARG A 113 -4.17 -13.11 3.18
N VAL A 114 -4.67 -12.22 2.30
CA VAL A 114 -5.61 -11.16 2.68
C VAL A 114 -6.89 -11.77 3.24
N GLN A 115 -7.48 -12.76 2.56
CA GLN A 115 -8.70 -13.43 3.02
C GLN A 115 -8.51 -14.09 4.39
N LYS A 116 -7.41 -14.81 4.61
CA LYS A 116 -7.10 -15.42 5.93
C LYS A 116 -6.93 -14.37 7.02
N PHE A 117 -6.24 -13.27 6.72
CA PHE A 117 -6.03 -12.19 7.67
C PHE A 117 -7.34 -11.50 8.04
N LEU A 118 -8.16 -11.10 7.05
CA LEU A 118 -9.47 -10.49 7.28
C LEU A 118 -10.42 -11.43 8.03
N GLN A 119 -10.40 -12.72 7.70
CA GLN A 119 -11.21 -13.70 8.43
C GLN A 119 -10.79 -13.76 9.92
N SER A 120 -9.50 -13.76 10.23
CA SER A 120 -9.02 -13.75 11.61
C SER A 120 -9.46 -12.51 12.39
N LEU A 121 -9.47 -11.34 11.73
CA LEU A 121 -9.97 -10.09 12.33
C LEU A 121 -11.48 -10.13 12.55
N LYS A 122 -12.23 -10.75 11.64
CA LYS A 122 -13.67 -10.94 11.77
C LYS A 122 -13.99 -11.89 12.93
N ASP A 123 -13.30 -13.01 13.01
CA ASP A 123 -13.49 -14.03 14.07
C ASP A 123 -13.13 -13.46 15.46
N SER A 124 -12.16 -12.53 15.50
CA SER A 124 -11.79 -11.79 16.72
C SER A 124 -12.74 -10.61 17.04
N GLY A 125 -13.76 -10.37 16.23
CA GLY A 125 -14.74 -9.30 16.42
C GLY A 125 -14.22 -7.88 16.16
N HIS A 126 -13.07 -7.77 15.46
CA HIS A 126 -12.48 -6.49 15.10
C HIS A 126 -12.99 -5.91 13.78
N ILE A 127 -13.72 -6.71 13.01
CA ILE A 127 -14.40 -6.29 11.78
C ILE A 127 -15.90 -6.54 11.93
N TYR A 128 -16.71 -5.58 11.48
CA TYR A 128 -18.16 -5.65 11.50
C TYR A 128 -18.77 -5.11 10.21
N ALA A 129 -19.96 -5.62 9.85
CA ALA A 129 -20.71 -5.12 8.70
C ALA A 129 -21.47 -3.85 9.07
N GLY A 130 -21.53 -2.89 8.16
CA GLY A 130 -22.25 -1.64 8.32
C GLY A 130 -22.60 -1.02 6.97
N LYS A 131 -23.40 0.04 7.02
CA LYS A 131 -23.69 0.89 5.86
C LYS A 131 -22.92 2.19 5.98
N TYR A 132 -22.41 2.65 4.88
CA TYR A 132 -21.85 3.98 4.74
C TYR A 132 -22.46 4.68 3.52
N GLU A 133 -22.86 5.92 3.72
CA GLU A 133 -23.34 6.78 2.64
C GLU A 133 -22.65 8.14 2.76
N GLY A 134 -22.08 8.61 1.68
CA GLY A 134 -21.37 9.88 1.70
C GLY A 134 -20.80 10.30 0.35
N PRO A 135 -20.32 11.55 0.28
CA PRO A 135 -19.66 12.07 -0.90
C PRO A 135 -18.30 11.39 -1.09
N TYR A 136 -18.11 10.75 -2.24
CA TYR A 136 -16.92 10.00 -2.60
C TYR A 136 -16.17 10.68 -3.75
N CYS A 137 -14.87 10.83 -3.61
CA CYS A 137 -14.00 11.30 -4.68
C CYS A 137 -13.25 10.14 -5.32
N VAL A 138 -13.57 9.81 -6.56
CA VAL A 138 -12.88 8.75 -7.31
C VAL A 138 -11.39 9.05 -7.51
N GLY A 139 -11.02 10.32 -7.63
CA GLY A 139 -9.62 10.73 -7.77
C GLY A 139 -8.79 10.49 -6.49
N CYS A 140 -9.38 10.77 -5.32
CA CYS A 140 -8.76 10.45 -4.03
C CYS A 140 -8.92 8.99 -3.62
N GLU A 141 -9.93 8.29 -4.16
CA GLU A 141 -10.43 7.00 -3.70
C GLU A 141 -10.83 7.04 -2.20
N GLU A 142 -11.53 8.11 -1.81
CA GLU A 142 -11.81 8.46 -0.43
C GLU A 142 -13.18 9.14 -0.30
N PHE A 143 -13.89 8.81 0.77
CA PHE A 143 -15.04 9.59 1.19
C PHE A 143 -14.60 10.94 1.76
N LYS A 144 -15.33 11.99 1.42
CA LYS A 144 -15.08 13.36 1.89
C LYS A 144 -16.11 13.78 2.92
N LEU A 145 -15.69 14.57 3.90
CA LEU A 145 -16.64 15.20 4.79
C LEU A 145 -17.42 16.28 4.03
N PRO A 146 -18.74 16.43 4.25
CA PRO A 146 -19.53 17.45 3.55
C PRO A 146 -18.99 18.86 3.71
N GLY A 147 -18.36 19.18 4.85
CA GLY A 147 -17.76 20.48 5.15
C GLY A 147 -16.45 20.78 4.42
N ASP A 148 -15.77 19.74 3.87
CA ASP A 148 -14.52 19.90 3.14
C ASP A 148 -14.71 20.12 1.64
N LEU A 149 -15.95 20.01 1.15
CA LEU A 149 -16.27 20.13 -0.26
C LEU A 149 -16.33 21.60 -0.70
N ILE A 150 -15.86 21.86 -1.92
CA ILE A 150 -16.02 23.16 -2.57
C ILE A 150 -17.40 23.19 -3.23
N ASP A 151 -18.14 24.27 -3.00
CA ASP A 151 -19.40 24.53 -3.71
C ASP A 151 -19.09 25.42 -4.94
N ALA A 152 -19.36 24.90 -6.10
CA ALA A 152 -19.19 25.60 -7.37
C ALA A 152 -20.50 25.56 -8.15
N ASP A 153 -21.25 26.67 -8.13
CA ASP A 153 -22.52 26.83 -8.82
C ASP A 153 -23.57 25.73 -8.48
N GLY A 154 -23.57 25.27 -7.21
CA GLY A 154 -24.48 24.23 -6.72
C GLY A 154 -23.96 22.79 -6.92
N GLU A 155 -22.80 22.63 -7.52
CA GLU A 155 -22.12 21.34 -7.64
C GLU A 155 -21.05 21.21 -6.54
N LYS A 156 -21.00 20.03 -5.88
CA LYS A 156 -19.99 19.76 -4.84
C LYS A 156 -18.75 19.14 -5.46
N LEU A 157 -17.61 19.81 -5.30
CA LEU A 157 -16.33 19.39 -5.86
C LEU A 157 -15.35 18.94 -4.78
N CYS A 158 -14.48 17.99 -5.15
CA CYS A 158 -13.33 17.62 -4.34
C CYS A 158 -12.30 18.76 -4.30
N PRO A 159 -11.84 19.21 -3.11
CA PRO A 159 -10.86 20.30 -2.99
C PRO A 159 -9.50 19.98 -3.62
N ILE A 160 -9.15 18.68 -3.72
CA ILE A 160 -7.85 18.25 -4.29
C ILE A 160 -7.90 18.13 -5.80
N HIS A 161 -8.98 17.56 -6.35
CA HIS A 161 -9.08 17.23 -7.77
C HIS A 161 -9.94 18.22 -8.57
N SER A 162 -10.66 19.12 -7.88
CA SER A 162 -11.62 20.06 -8.51
C SER A 162 -12.61 19.37 -9.46
N LYS A 163 -12.99 18.12 -9.10
CA LYS A 163 -13.92 17.29 -9.86
C LYS A 163 -15.16 17.02 -9.01
N PRO A 164 -16.34 16.85 -9.66
CA PRO A 164 -17.55 16.44 -8.97
C PRO A 164 -17.34 15.20 -8.12
N ILE A 165 -17.96 15.21 -6.95
CA ILE A 165 -18.03 14.03 -6.08
C ILE A 165 -19.24 13.16 -6.46
N GLU A 166 -19.13 11.87 -6.20
CA GLU A 166 -20.22 10.91 -6.37
C GLU A 166 -20.85 10.60 -5.01
N LEU A 167 -22.18 10.55 -4.91
CA LEU A 167 -22.83 10.07 -3.71
C LEU A 167 -22.85 8.55 -3.75
N VAL A 168 -22.11 7.92 -2.87
CA VAL A 168 -21.97 6.47 -2.80
C VAL A 168 -22.64 5.94 -1.54
N ASN A 169 -23.46 4.90 -1.70
CA ASN A 169 -24.10 4.17 -0.62
C ASN A 169 -23.69 2.70 -0.73
N GLU A 170 -22.92 2.23 0.26
CA GLU A 170 -22.36 0.90 0.26
C GLU A 170 -22.65 0.14 1.56
N ASN A 171 -22.97 -1.15 1.43
CA ASN A 171 -22.82 -2.10 2.51
C ASN A 171 -21.36 -2.51 2.57
N ASN A 172 -20.66 -2.20 3.64
CA ASN A 172 -19.23 -2.40 3.74
C ASN A 172 -18.81 -3.04 5.07
N TRP A 173 -17.57 -3.46 5.15
CA TRP A 173 -16.95 -3.95 6.37
C TRP A 173 -16.11 -2.84 7.01
N PHE A 174 -16.26 -2.66 8.30
CA PHE A 174 -15.58 -1.64 9.08
C PHE A 174 -14.62 -2.30 10.08
N PHE A 175 -13.45 -1.72 10.22
CA PHE A 175 -12.46 -2.11 11.22
C PHE A 175 -12.61 -1.24 12.46
N LYS A 176 -12.64 -1.87 13.65
CA LYS A 176 -12.76 -1.17 14.94
C LYS A 176 -11.42 -0.55 15.37
N LEU A 177 -10.94 0.45 14.64
CA LEU A 177 -9.65 1.09 14.94
C LEU A 177 -9.60 1.64 16.37
N SER A 178 -10.69 2.23 16.87
CA SER A 178 -10.78 2.79 18.22
C SER A 178 -10.54 1.77 19.35
N ALA A 179 -10.73 0.48 19.09
CA ALA A 179 -10.38 -0.58 20.05
C ALA A 179 -8.87 -0.72 20.26
N PHE A 180 -8.06 -0.19 19.36
CA PHE A 180 -6.59 -0.26 19.39
C PHE A 180 -5.92 1.04 19.84
N THR A 181 -6.67 2.13 20.04
CA THR A 181 -6.14 3.46 20.38
C THR A 181 -5.13 3.41 21.52
N GLN A 182 -5.50 2.88 22.68
CA GLN A 182 -4.59 2.87 23.83
C GLN A 182 -3.36 2.01 23.58
N ALA A 183 -3.52 0.83 22.94
CA ALA A 183 -2.42 -0.07 22.65
C ALA A 183 -1.42 0.56 21.66
N LEU A 184 -1.89 1.30 20.67
CA LEU A 184 -1.05 2.02 19.70
C LEU A 184 -0.30 3.20 20.36
N LEU A 185 -0.97 3.98 21.19
CA LEU A 185 -0.35 5.07 21.94
C LEU A 185 0.74 4.56 22.88
N ASP A 186 0.49 3.48 23.61
CA ASP A 186 1.47 2.84 24.49
C ASP A 186 2.64 2.25 23.69
N HIS A 187 2.36 1.69 22.51
CA HIS A 187 3.39 1.18 21.61
C HIS A 187 4.34 2.29 21.13
N TYR A 188 3.81 3.43 20.66
CA TYR A 188 4.62 4.57 20.21
C TYR A 188 5.41 5.23 21.34
N LYS A 189 4.83 5.28 22.55
CA LYS A 189 5.53 5.75 23.74
C LYS A 189 6.70 4.86 24.11
N LYS A 190 6.51 3.53 24.04
CA LYS A 190 7.54 2.53 24.37
C LYS A 190 8.59 2.39 23.26
N ASN A 191 8.20 2.59 22.02
CA ASN A 191 9.03 2.38 20.83
C ASN A 191 8.99 3.65 19.94
N PRO A 192 9.69 4.74 20.31
CA PRO A 192 9.62 6.00 19.58
C PRO A 192 10.10 5.90 18.13
N GLU A 193 10.90 4.87 17.81
CA GLU A 193 11.42 4.58 16.47
C GLU A 193 10.46 3.76 15.58
N ALA A 194 9.31 3.32 16.12
CA ALA A 194 8.38 2.42 15.40
C ALA A 194 7.72 3.09 14.18
N CYS A 195 7.60 4.41 14.18
CA CYS A 195 7.05 5.18 13.06
C CYS A 195 7.93 6.40 12.80
N GLN A 196 8.52 6.45 11.61
CA GLN A 196 9.43 7.50 11.17
C GLN A 196 9.10 7.96 9.74
N PRO A 197 9.37 9.21 9.37
CA PRO A 197 9.85 10.32 10.21
C PRO A 197 8.77 10.81 11.20
N GLU A 198 9.11 11.76 12.04
CA GLU A 198 8.18 12.31 13.05
C GLU A 198 6.87 12.84 12.45
N SER A 199 6.92 13.42 11.24
CA SER A 199 5.73 13.85 10.51
C SER A 199 4.77 12.70 10.21
N ALA A 200 5.28 11.52 9.84
CA ALA A 200 4.46 10.32 9.61
C ALA A 200 3.86 9.79 10.92
N ARG A 201 4.63 9.83 12.02
CA ARG A 201 4.10 9.48 13.35
C ARG A 201 2.98 10.42 13.79
N ASN A 202 3.15 11.73 13.59
CA ASN A 202 2.15 12.72 13.94
C ASN A 202 0.87 12.53 13.12
N LEU A 203 0.99 12.20 11.82
CA LEU A 203 -0.15 11.85 10.99
C LEU A 203 -0.88 10.60 11.51
N SER A 204 -0.15 9.56 11.90
CA SER A 204 -0.74 8.37 12.51
C SER A 204 -1.51 8.69 13.80
N LEU A 205 -0.97 9.57 14.66
CA LEU A 205 -1.61 9.98 15.92
C LEU A 205 -2.91 10.75 15.72
N ILE A 206 -3.10 11.43 14.60
CA ILE A 206 -4.35 12.15 14.29
C ILE A 206 -5.50 11.15 14.05
N HIS A 207 -5.20 9.95 13.56
CA HIS A 207 -6.18 8.94 13.14
C HIS A 207 -6.44 7.85 14.19
N ILE A 208 -5.76 7.90 15.35
CA ILE A 208 -5.89 6.88 16.41
C ILE A 208 -7.01 7.23 17.39
#